data_fabf55b242d33746dc9bbfb652e5d00e
#
_entry.id   fabf55b242d33746dc9bbfb652e5d00e
#
_cell.length_a   1.000
_cell.length_b   1.000
_cell.length_c   1.000
_cell.angle_alpha   90.00
_cell.angle_beta   90.00
_cell.angle_gamma   90.00
#
_symmetry.space_group_name_H-M   'P 1'
#
loop_
_entity.id
_entity.type
_entity.pdbx_description
1 polymer ?
#
loop_
_entity_poly.entity_id
_entity_poly.type
_entity_poly.pdbx_seq_one_letter_code
_entity_poly.pdbx_strand_id
1 'polypeptide(L)' 'DDAARLHALAELFPGRTREQLITDLLGAALQEVAAAMPYVQGSKVISTDEQGDPVYEDAGLTPRFTELTRQYKKKLEG' A
#
# COMPACT_ATOMS: atom_id res chain seq x y z
N ASP A 1 12.71 18.10 -10.82
CA ASP A 1 11.51 18.10 -10.01
C ASP A 1 10.49 17.08 -10.52
N ASP A 2 9.42 16.89 -9.80
CA ASP A 2 8.45 15.84 -10.11
C ASP A 2 7.67 16.14 -11.40
N ALA A 3 7.37 17.40 -11.65
CA ALA A 3 6.68 17.77 -12.87
C ALA A 3 7.53 17.48 -14.11
N ALA A 4 8.81 17.81 -14.05
CA ALA A 4 9.73 17.51 -15.14
C ALA A 4 9.85 16.01 -15.39
N ARG A 5 9.95 15.20 -14.32
CA ARG A 5 9.99 13.75 -14.43
C ARG A 5 8.72 13.17 -15.03
N LEU A 6 7.56 13.72 -14.66
CA LEU A 6 6.29 13.29 -15.22
C LEU A 6 6.19 13.58 -16.72
N HIS A 7 6.61 14.78 -17.14
CA HIS A 7 6.65 15.13 -18.56
C HIS A 7 7.60 14.23 -19.34
N ALA A 8 8.76 13.91 -18.77
CA ALA A 8 9.71 13.00 -19.38
C ALA A 8 9.12 11.60 -19.58
N LEU A 9 8.42 11.07 -18.57
CA LEU A 9 7.75 9.77 -18.66
C LEU A 9 6.66 9.78 -19.74
N ALA A 10 5.89 10.87 -19.82
CA ALA A 10 4.84 10.98 -20.82
C ALA A 10 5.41 10.94 -22.24
N GLU A 11 6.58 11.51 -22.45
CA GLU A 11 7.25 11.47 -23.74
C GLU A 11 7.79 10.07 -24.08
N LEU A 12 8.31 9.37 -23.06
CA LEU A 12 8.82 8.00 -23.23
C LEU A 12 7.72 6.96 -23.47
N PHE A 13 6.52 7.24 -23.01
CA PHE A 13 5.38 6.31 -23.12
C PHE A 13 4.19 6.99 -23.81
N PRO A 14 4.30 7.30 -25.10
CA PRO A 14 3.27 8.09 -25.80
C PRO A 14 1.92 7.38 -25.95
N GLY A 15 1.87 6.07 -25.73
CA GLY A 15 0.62 5.31 -25.77
C GLY A 15 -0.25 5.45 -24.51
N ARG A 16 0.23 6.17 -23.48
CA ARG A 16 -0.50 6.34 -22.24
C ARG A 16 -0.85 7.81 -22.04
N THR A 17 -2.08 8.06 -21.56
CA THR A 17 -2.48 9.42 -21.22
C THR A 17 -1.79 9.87 -19.93
N ARG A 18 -1.77 11.19 -19.70
CA ARG A 18 -1.21 11.76 -18.48
C ARG A 18 -1.95 11.20 -17.25
N GLU A 19 -3.27 11.12 -17.33
CA GLU A 19 -4.11 10.59 -16.25
C GLU A 19 -3.79 9.12 -15.95
N GLN A 20 -3.57 8.31 -16.97
CA GLN A 20 -3.16 6.91 -16.78
C GLN A 20 -1.81 6.79 -16.09
N LEU A 21 -0.83 7.64 -16.50
CA LEU A 21 0.48 7.65 -15.86
C LEU A 21 0.38 8.07 -14.40
N ILE A 22 -0.38 9.11 -14.09
CA ILE A 22 -0.57 9.57 -12.71
C ILE A 22 -1.22 8.47 -11.87
N THR A 23 -2.25 7.81 -12.39
CA THR A 23 -2.94 6.73 -11.69
C THR A 23 -1.98 5.57 -11.39
N ASP A 24 -1.20 5.15 -12.37
CA ASP A 24 -0.25 4.04 -12.20
C ASP A 24 0.85 4.39 -11.21
N LEU A 25 1.40 5.61 -11.31
CA LEU A 25 2.44 6.07 -10.40
C LEU A 25 1.93 6.19 -8.97
N LEU A 26 0.72 6.73 -8.80
CA LEU A 26 0.10 6.83 -7.47
C LEU A 26 -0.13 5.43 -6.87
N GLY A 27 -0.65 4.50 -7.67
CA GLY A 27 -0.85 3.13 -7.23
C GLY A 27 0.44 2.47 -6.78
N ALA A 28 1.51 2.62 -7.57
CA ALA A 28 2.82 2.07 -7.23
C ALA A 28 3.38 2.69 -5.94
N ALA A 29 3.26 4.00 -5.78
CA ALA A 29 3.72 4.70 -4.58
C ALA A 29 2.95 4.26 -3.34
N LEU A 30 1.64 4.11 -3.45
CA LEU A 30 0.80 3.64 -2.34
C LEU A 30 1.15 2.22 -1.93
N GLN A 31 1.40 1.34 -2.90
CA GLN A 31 1.84 -0.03 -2.62
C GLN A 31 3.19 -0.06 -1.92
N GLU A 32 4.11 0.78 -2.35
CA GLU A 32 5.44 0.86 -1.75
C GLU A 32 5.36 1.35 -0.30
N VAL A 33 4.58 2.39 -0.04
CA VAL A 33 4.37 2.89 1.32
C VAL A 33 3.77 1.81 2.21
N ALA A 34 2.74 1.10 1.71
CA ALA A 34 2.10 0.03 2.47
C ALA A 34 3.08 -1.11 2.78
N ALA A 35 3.90 -1.50 1.79
CA ALA A 35 4.88 -2.57 1.97
C ALA A 35 6.03 -2.18 2.91
N ALA A 36 6.32 -0.89 3.00
CA ALA A 36 7.40 -0.38 3.86
C ALA A 36 7.00 -0.24 5.33
N MET A 37 5.72 -0.40 5.66
CA MET A 37 5.26 -0.36 7.06
C MET A 37 5.83 -1.56 7.80
N PRO A 38 6.64 -1.36 8.87
CA PRO A 38 7.29 -2.49 9.53
C PRO A 38 6.31 -3.29 10.38
N TYR A 39 6.56 -4.60 10.40
CA TYR A 39 5.90 -5.48 11.37
C TYR A 39 6.43 -5.16 12.77
N VAL A 40 5.53 -4.98 13.72
CA VAL A 40 5.86 -4.78 15.12
C VAL A 40 5.19 -5.88 15.92
N GLN A 41 5.97 -6.76 16.53
CA GLN A 41 5.44 -7.89 17.29
C GLN A 41 4.66 -7.39 18.50
N GLY A 42 3.37 -7.76 18.55
CA GLY A 42 2.53 -7.54 19.71
C GLY A 42 2.64 -8.66 20.72
N SER A 43 1.80 -8.62 21.76
CA SER A 43 1.80 -9.62 22.83
C SER A 43 0.77 -10.72 22.62
N LYS A 44 -0.21 -10.51 21.75
CA LYS A 44 -1.31 -11.43 21.53
C LYS A 44 -0.96 -12.46 20.47
N VAL A 45 -1.10 -13.74 20.79
CA VAL A 45 -0.92 -14.85 19.83
C VAL A 45 -2.21 -14.98 19.02
N ILE A 46 -2.10 -14.89 17.69
CA ILE A 46 -3.25 -14.98 16.78
C ILE A 46 -3.36 -16.32 16.07
N SER A 47 -2.26 -17.06 15.99
CA SER A 47 -2.25 -18.39 15.36
C SER A 47 -0.93 -19.10 15.70
N THR A 48 -0.76 -20.31 15.14
CA THR A 48 0.54 -21.01 15.17
C THR A 48 0.98 -21.30 13.75
N ASP A 49 2.29 -21.31 13.52
CA ASP A 49 2.84 -21.64 12.22
C ASP A 49 2.95 -23.15 12.00
N GLU A 50 3.53 -23.57 10.88
CA GLU A 50 3.66 -24.97 10.51
C GLU A 50 4.55 -25.75 11.47
N GLN A 51 5.47 -25.10 12.15
CA GLN A 51 6.35 -25.72 13.13
C GLN A 51 5.76 -25.73 14.54
N GLY A 52 4.54 -25.17 14.72
CA GLY A 52 3.89 -25.08 16.02
C GLY A 52 4.30 -23.87 16.85
N ASP A 53 5.09 -22.96 16.28
CA ASP A 53 5.49 -21.75 16.98
C ASP A 53 4.39 -20.71 16.97
N PRO A 54 4.27 -19.87 18.01
CA PRO A 54 3.23 -18.86 18.06
C PRO A 54 3.49 -17.74 17.04
N VAL A 55 2.40 -17.30 16.38
CA VAL A 55 2.41 -16.12 15.53
C VAL A 55 1.74 -15.00 16.30
N TYR A 56 2.46 -13.91 16.51
CA TYR A 56 1.97 -12.77 17.28
C TYR A 56 1.31 -11.74 16.37
N GLU A 57 0.38 -10.98 16.94
CA GLU A 57 -0.28 -9.90 16.22
C GLU A 57 0.73 -8.86 15.75
N ASP A 58 0.39 -8.16 14.66
CA ASP A 58 1.13 -6.98 14.22
C ASP A 58 0.60 -5.76 15.00
N ALA A 59 1.40 -5.23 15.91
CA ALA A 59 1.10 -4.03 16.67
C ALA A 59 1.51 -2.74 15.94
N GLY A 60 2.01 -2.86 14.72
CA GLY A 60 2.40 -1.72 13.88
C GLY A 60 1.21 -1.10 13.16
N LEU A 61 1.50 -0.37 12.08
CA LEU A 61 0.50 0.41 11.36
C LEU A 61 -0.31 -0.40 10.35
N THR A 62 0.19 -1.54 9.88
CA THR A 62 -0.44 -2.29 8.79
C THR A 62 -1.89 -2.69 9.07
N PRO A 63 -2.24 -3.29 10.24
CA PRO A 63 -3.63 -3.65 10.49
C PRO A 63 -4.56 -2.44 10.51
N ARG A 64 -4.10 -1.33 11.08
CA ARG A 64 -4.86 -0.08 11.11
C ARG A 64 -5.05 0.48 9.70
N PHE A 65 -4.00 0.49 8.92
CA PHE A 65 -4.04 0.94 7.53
C PHE A 65 -5.03 0.10 6.71
N THR A 66 -4.99 -1.22 6.85
CA THR A 66 -5.88 -2.14 6.15
C THR A 66 -7.35 -1.89 6.52
N GLU A 67 -7.62 -1.72 7.80
CA GLU A 67 -8.99 -1.47 8.28
C GLU A 67 -9.52 -0.12 7.81
N LEU A 68 -8.71 0.93 7.91
CA LEU A 68 -9.09 2.26 7.43
C LEU A 68 -9.33 2.26 5.92
N THR A 69 -8.48 1.55 5.16
CA THR A 69 -8.66 1.43 3.71
C THR A 69 -10.01 0.79 3.39
N ARG A 70 -10.38 -0.27 4.09
CA ARG A 70 -11.66 -0.95 3.92
C ARG A 70 -12.84 -0.02 4.23
N GLN A 71 -12.74 0.74 5.33
CA GLN A 71 -13.78 1.68 5.73
C GLN A 71 -13.99 2.78 4.70
N TYR A 72 -12.89 3.37 4.22
CA TYR A 72 -12.97 4.44 3.22
C TYR A 72 -13.43 3.94 1.86
N LYS A 73 -13.04 2.72 1.48
CA LYS A 73 -13.56 2.10 0.26
C LYS A 73 -15.09 2.06 0.29
N LYS A 74 -15.68 1.61 1.39
CA LYS A 74 -17.14 1.60 1.56
C LYS A 74 -17.74 2.99 1.46
N LYS A 75 -17.14 3.98 2.13
CA LYS A 75 -17.65 5.36 2.11
C LYS A 75 -17.62 5.96 0.71
N LEU A 76 -16.56 5.72 -0.04
CA LEU A 76 -16.39 6.28 -1.37
C LEU A 76 -17.25 5.57 -2.42
N GLU A 77 -17.58 4.31 -2.22
CA GLU A 77 -18.47 3.55 -3.11
C GLU A 77 -19.96 3.82 -2.83
N GLY A 78 -20.26 4.16 -1.64
CA GLY A 78 -21.61 4.28 -1.16
C GLY A 78 -22.13 5.65 -1.00
#